data_39b93f3d458544be253563e5e7369895
#
_entry.id   39b93f3d458544be253563e5e7369895
#
_cell.length_a   1.000
_cell.length_b   1.000
_cell.length_c   1.000
_cell.angle_alpha   90.00
_cell.angle_beta   90.00
_cell.angle_gamma   90.00
#
_symmetry.space_group_name_H-M   'P 1'
#
loop_
_entity.id
_entity.type
_entity.pdbx_description
1 polymer ?
#
loop_
_entity_poly.entity_id
_entity_poly.type
_entity_poly.pdbx_seq_one_letter_code
_entity_poly.pdbx_strand_id
1 'polypeptide(L)'
;DVAPSRGLGDVYKRQGMDELKNGADEFIDEMDVNLANLQSFVTAEDNPRIGASADDQKINISAGLVFGVILIVLFAYVISVFTIHSIEKESSIIGTLYALGGSRRELMHHYLMLPVVVTTLAGILGFLAAVSPVGIPVQMQDCLAYFSMPEITVKVPLYLILYGVFMPPVMACVVNYIVIRKKLSRTALSLIRNETKKKKQKAVQLGKMNFLKMFRIRQMLRESRAGITVAVGMFIALLCMMISLDCYELCVHVRDNNIADTNYDYMYTLKYPEKEVPDGGSPALAKTMKKQIYGYNWDVTVLGIEKGNSYFDANVEKGKGKVVASSALAQKYELSIGDEFTLKDEETDTLYAFEVTDICQYAPAFFVFMDIDSARDLFGEQDDYYNTIFSNKDLKIPSGRLYATTTKEDIEKSADVFMQMMVSMVITITIVSALIFILVMYLMMKVMIDRSAYSISLMKVFGFRTREIRKLYLDGNFYIVLVSAIVNIPLSKAIMDWMYPRYLVSNIACGLDLSFEPWLYVAVFALIMICYFVINRVLVGRLKKMTPAEVLKNRE
;
A
#
# COMPACT_ATOMS: atom_id res chain seq x y z
N ASP A 1 -15.59 51.84 35.76
CA ASP A 1 -16.22 52.68 34.71
C ASP A 1 -15.31 52.83 33.48
N VAL A 2 -15.18 51.80 32.70
CA VAL A 2 -14.54 51.87 31.35
C VAL A 2 -15.25 50.89 30.42
N ALA A 3 -16.54 51.10 30.22
CA ALA A 3 -17.28 50.19 29.35
C ALA A 3 -18.05 50.79 28.16
N PRO A 4 -18.01 52.13 27.85
CA PRO A 4 -18.71 52.61 26.65
C PRO A 4 -17.85 52.77 25.38
N SER A 5 -16.51 52.72 25.48
CA SER A 5 -15.67 53.03 24.30
C SER A 5 -15.42 51.85 23.33
N ARG A 6 -15.62 50.62 23.75
CA ARG A 6 -15.48 49.47 22.87
C ARG A 6 -16.64 49.29 21.90
N GLY A 7 -17.87 49.54 22.31
CA GLY A 7 -19.06 49.42 21.48
C GLY A 7 -19.12 50.43 20.33
N LEU A 8 -18.68 51.67 20.55
CA LEU A 8 -18.65 52.69 19.49
C LEU A 8 -17.58 52.42 18.43
N GLY A 9 -16.41 51.92 18.84
CA GLY A 9 -15.34 51.56 17.90
C GLY A 9 -15.73 50.39 16.96
N ASP A 10 -16.48 49.41 17.48
CA ASP A 10 -16.98 48.29 16.71
C ASP A 10 -18.12 48.67 15.76
N VAL A 11 -18.97 49.61 16.17
CA VAL A 11 -20.04 50.18 15.32
C VAL A 11 -19.42 50.96 14.14
N TYR A 12 -18.42 51.81 14.38
CA TYR A 12 -17.72 52.55 13.35
C TYR A 12 -16.92 51.64 12.42
N LYS A 13 -16.32 50.58 12.93
CA LYS A 13 -15.66 49.57 12.09
C LYS A 13 -16.66 48.82 11.21
N ARG A 14 -17.82 48.40 11.74
CA ARG A 14 -18.89 47.75 10.97
C ARG A 14 -19.44 48.70 9.90
N GLN A 15 -19.73 49.94 10.24
CA GLN A 15 -20.22 50.95 9.30
C GLN A 15 -19.19 51.24 8.19
N GLY A 16 -17.90 51.40 8.53
CA GLY A 16 -16.84 51.58 7.55
C GLY A 16 -16.62 50.34 6.64
N MET A 17 -16.83 49.14 7.19
CA MET A 17 -16.76 47.90 6.43
C MET A 17 -17.98 47.74 5.49
N ASP A 18 -19.19 48.14 5.94
CA ASP A 18 -20.39 48.14 5.11
C ASP A 18 -20.32 49.19 3.99
N GLU A 19 -19.74 50.36 4.22
CA GLU A 19 -19.46 51.36 3.21
C GLU A 19 -18.42 50.88 2.18
N LEU A 20 -17.37 50.16 2.66
CA LEU A 20 -16.36 49.59 1.80
C LEU A 20 -16.93 48.44 0.95
N LYS A 21 -17.77 47.60 1.55
CA LYS A 21 -18.48 46.49 0.88
C LYS A 21 -19.46 47.05 -0.18
N ASN A 22 -20.22 48.09 0.15
CA ASN A 22 -21.11 48.76 -0.76
C ASN A 22 -20.36 49.38 -1.94
N GLY A 23 -19.24 50.08 -1.67
CA GLY A 23 -18.40 50.66 -2.72
C GLY A 23 -17.70 49.62 -3.57
N ALA A 24 -17.31 48.49 -3.00
CA ALA A 24 -16.75 47.35 -3.76
C ALA A 24 -17.81 46.69 -4.64
N ASP A 25 -19.07 46.54 -4.14
CA ASP A 25 -20.16 45.99 -4.92
C ASP A 25 -20.53 46.91 -6.11
N GLU A 26 -20.66 48.21 -5.87
CA GLU A 26 -20.93 49.22 -6.89
C GLU A 26 -19.79 49.26 -7.95
N PHE A 27 -18.52 49.21 -7.50
CA PHE A 27 -17.36 49.12 -8.37
C PHE A 27 -17.30 47.85 -9.22
N ILE A 28 -17.66 46.69 -8.64
CA ILE A 28 -17.68 45.42 -9.36
C ILE A 28 -18.82 45.40 -10.40
N ASP A 29 -20.01 45.95 -10.04
CA ASP A 29 -21.18 46.00 -10.92
C ASP A 29 -20.99 47.03 -12.05
N GLU A 30 -20.26 48.15 -11.80
CA GLU A 30 -19.90 49.13 -12.81
C GLU A 30 -18.74 48.69 -13.70
N MET A 31 -17.87 47.81 -13.23
CA MET A 31 -16.80 47.26 -14.06
C MET A 31 -17.34 46.20 -15.00
N ASP A 32 -17.73 46.60 -16.18
CA ASP A 32 -17.98 45.73 -17.35
C ASP A 32 -16.65 45.11 -17.87
N VAL A 33 -15.84 44.65 -16.93
CA VAL A 33 -14.57 43.97 -17.25
C VAL A 33 -14.87 42.48 -17.32
N ASN A 34 -14.87 41.98 -18.54
CA ASN A 34 -14.94 40.55 -18.75
C ASN A 34 -13.68 39.88 -18.22
N LEU A 35 -13.67 39.57 -16.92
CA LEU A 35 -12.60 38.82 -16.20
C LEU A 35 -12.63 37.32 -16.53
N ALA A 36 -13.43 36.89 -17.52
CA ALA A 36 -13.52 35.49 -17.92
C ALA A 36 -12.16 34.88 -18.30
N ASN A 37 -11.19 35.71 -18.71
CA ASN A 37 -9.85 35.25 -19.07
C ASN A 37 -8.86 35.23 -17.90
N LEU A 38 -9.17 35.86 -16.74
CA LEU A 38 -8.33 35.87 -15.55
C LEU A 38 -9.14 35.46 -14.34
N GLN A 39 -9.30 34.15 -14.16
CA GLN A 39 -10.06 33.59 -13.01
C GLN A 39 -9.25 33.63 -11.72
N SER A 40 -7.95 33.37 -11.79
CA SER A 40 -7.04 33.42 -10.64
C SER A 40 -5.62 33.76 -11.08
N PHE A 41 -4.88 34.43 -10.22
CA PHE A 41 -3.45 34.66 -10.36
C PHE A 41 -2.73 33.81 -9.31
N VAL A 42 -2.07 32.74 -9.77
CA VAL A 42 -1.41 31.76 -8.89
C VAL A 42 0.10 31.82 -9.17
N THR A 43 0.91 31.86 -8.12
CA THR A 43 2.37 31.80 -8.28
C THR A 43 2.80 30.40 -8.74
N ALA A 44 4.04 30.26 -9.24
CA ALA A 44 4.55 28.95 -9.65
C ALA A 44 4.64 27.95 -8.48
N GLU A 45 4.87 28.43 -7.26
CA GLU A 45 4.94 27.61 -6.04
C GLU A 45 3.56 27.15 -5.58
N ASP A 46 2.54 27.98 -5.76
CA ASP A 46 1.16 27.68 -5.36
C ASP A 46 0.37 26.92 -6.43
N ASN A 47 0.94 26.76 -7.65
CA ASN A 47 0.27 26.06 -8.71
C ASN A 47 0.44 24.53 -8.58
N PRO A 48 -0.59 23.80 -8.13
CA PRO A 48 -0.50 22.36 -7.89
C PRO A 48 -0.20 21.57 -9.17
N ARG A 49 -0.48 22.11 -10.35
CA ARG A 49 -0.21 21.45 -11.63
C ARG A 49 1.28 21.39 -11.97
N ILE A 50 2.07 22.35 -11.51
CA ILE A 50 3.54 22.37 -11.73
C ILE A 50 4.21 21.25 -10.93
N GLY A 51 3.77 21.03 -9.68
CA GLY A 51 4.28 19.98 -8.80
C GLY A 51 3.71 18.58 -9.08
N ALA A 52 2.55 18.49 -9.73
CA ALA A 52 1.77 17.25 -9.82
C ALA A 52 2.55 16.06 -10.41
N SER A 53 3.33 16.25 -11.47
CA SER A 53 4.15 15.18 -12.06
C SER A 53 5.27 14.70 -11.14
N ALA A 54 5.85 15.61 -10.35
CA ALA A 54 6.89 15.25 -9.38
C ALA A 54 6.30 14.49 -8.18
N ASP A 55 5.10 14.86 -7.74
CA ASP A 55 4.41 14.21 -6.64
C ASP A 55 3.92 12.81 -7.03
N ASP A 56 3.41 12.64 -8.25
CA ASP A 56 3.09 11.32 -8.82
C ASP A 56 4.33 10.41 -8.84
N GLN A 57 5.48 10.93 -9.27
CA GLN A 57 6.72 10.16 -9.25
C GLN A 57 7.19 9.79 -7.84
N LYS A 58 6.93 10.60 -6.81
CA LYS A 58 7.23 10.24 -5.41
C LYS A 58 6.45 9.02 -4.96
N ILE A 59 5.19 8.86 -5.41
CA ILE A 59 4.36 7.67 -5.13
C ILE A 59 5.02 6.45 -5.75
N ASN A 60 5.37 6.52 -7.03
CA ASN A 60 6.01 5.43 -7.76
C ASN A 60 7.36 5.04 -7.13
N ILE A 61 8.17 6.00 -6.70
CA ILE A 61 9.44 5.78 -6.00
C ILE A 61 9.20 5.08 -4.67
N SER A 62 8.27 5.55 -3.86
CA SER A 62 7.95 4.98 -2.54
C SER A 62 7.44 3.55 -2.67
N ALA A 63 6.48 3.31 -3.59
CA ALA A 63 5.98 1.98 -3.88
C ALA A 63 7.08 1.04 -4.38
N GLY A 64 7.93 1.52 -5.31
CA GLY A 64 9.07 0.77 -5.83
C GLY A 64 10.11 0.41 -4.78
N LEU A 65 10.39 1.31 -3.83
CA LEU A 65 11.32 1.04 -2.72
C LEU A 65 10.76 -0.04 -1.78
N VAL A 66 9.50 0.08 -1.36
CA VAL A 66 8.86 -0.90 -0.47
C VAL A 66 8.77 -2.25 -1.15
N PHE A 67 8.25 -2.29 -2.37
CA PHE A 67 8.13 -3.52 -3.17
C PHE A 67 9.50 -4.18 -3.39
N GLY A 68 10.52 -3.40 -3.72
CA GLY A 68 11.88 -3.89 -3.93
C GLY A 68 12.51 -4.48 -2.67
N VAL A 69 12.31 -3.89 -1.49
CA VAL A 69 12.78 -4.48 -0.22
C VAL A 69 12.11 -5.83 0.03
N ILE A 70 10.80 -5.92 -0.15
CA ILE A 70 10.07 -7.19 0.00
C ILE A 70 10.60 -8.25 -0.97
N LEU A 71 10.87 -7.88 -2.23
CA LEU A 71 11.45 -8.77 -3.23
C LEU A 71 12.86 -9.24 -2.86
N ILE A 72 13.73 -8.34 -2.38
CA ILE A 72 15.08 -8.70 -1.96
C ILE A 72 15.04 -9.72 -0.81
N VAL A 73 14.17 -9.49 0.18
CA VAL A 73 13.96 -10.43 1.30
C VAL A 73 13.42 -11.76 0.79
N LEU A 74 12.44 -11.75 -0.12
CA LEU A 74 11.86 -12.94 -0.71
C LEU A 74 12.90 -13.76 -1.47
N PHE A 75 13.68 -13.15 -2.36
CA PHE A 75 14.70 -13.84 -3.12
C PHE A 75 15.84 -14.34 -2.24
N ALA A 76 16.30 -13.55 -1.26
CA ALA A 76 17.29 -14.01 -0.29
C ALA A 76 16.77 -15.24 0.49
N TYR A 77 15.50 -15.25 0.87
CA TYR A 77 14.85 -16.39 1.51
C TYR A 77 14.79 -17.62 0.59
N VAL A 78 14.31 -17.46 -0.65
CA VAL A 78 14.21 -18.55 -1.63
C VAL A 78 15.58 -19.15 -1.92
N ILE A 79 16.58 -18.32 -2.19
CA ILE A 79 17.96 -18.79 -2.45
C ILE A 79 18.51 -19.53 -1.23
N SER A 80 18.28 -19.03 -0.02
CA SER A 80 18.70 -19.71 1.21
C SER A 80 18.08 -21.10 1.36
N VAL A 81 16.79 -21.25 1.03
CA VAL A 81 16.13 -22.55 1.07
C VAL A 81 16.74 -23.53 0.07
N PHE A 82 17.09 -23.07 -1.13
CA PHE A 82 17.79 -23.89 -2.15
C PHE A 82 19.20 -24.25 -1.70
N THR A 83 19.96 -23.30 -1.17
CA THR A 83 21.31 -23.55 -0.66
C THR A 83 21.30 -24.58 0.48
N ILE A 84 20.34 -24.47 1.41
CA ILE A 84 20.16 -25.47 2.47
C ILE A 84 19.87 -26.85 1.87
N HIS A 85 19.00 -26.90 0.87
CA HIS A 85 18.62 -28.17 0.23
C HIS A 85 19.82 -28.79 -0.50
N SER A 86 20.63 -27.99 -1.21
CA SER A 86 21.85 -28.47 -1.86
C SER A 86 22.85 -29.05 -0.84
N ILE A 87 23.13 -28.31 0.26
CA ILE A 87 24.00 -28.79 1.34
C ILE A 87 23.46 -30.08 1.99
N GLU A 88 22.14 -30.20 2.17
CA GLU A 88 21.51 -31.41 2.72
C GLU A 88 21.64 -32.60 1.76
N LYS A 89 21.53 -32.36 0.45
CA LYS A 89 21.68 -33.38 -0.60
C LYS A 89 23.14 -33.88 -0.68
N GLU A 90 24.09 -32.96 -0.57
CA GLU A 90 25.54 -33.25 -0.67
C GLU A 90 26.20 -33.52 0.68
N SER A 91 25.42 -33.75 1.74
CA SER A 91 25.90 -33.87 3.12
C SER A 91 26.97 -34.95 3.30
N SER A 92 26.84 -36.10 2.61
CA SER A 92 27.84 -37.19 2.65
C SER A 92 29.17 -36.76 2.04
N ILE A 93 29.12 -36.09 0.86
CA ILE A 93 30.32 -35.56 0.18
C ILE A 93 31.03 -34.53 1.05
N ILE A 94 30.27 -33.61 1.66
CA ILE A 94 30.79 -32.60 2.59
C ILE A 94 31.45 -33.28 3.79
N GLY A 95 30.84 -34.33 4.33
CA GLY A 95 31.37 -35.10 5.43
C GLY A 95 32.69 -35.80 5.10
N THR A 96 32.81 -36.40 3.90
CA THR A 96 34.07 -37.01 3.43
C THR A 96 35.15 -35.96 3.20
N LEU A 97 34.82 -34.80 2.61
CA LEU A 97 35.78 -33.70 2.48
C LEU A 97 36.31 -33.22 3.84
N TYR A 98 35.44 -33.15 4.85
CA TYR A 98 35.91 -32.84 6.23
C TYR A 98 36.83 -33.92 6.82
N ALA A 99 36.52 -35.18 6.55
CA ALA A 99 37.36 -36.29 7.01
C ALA A 99 38.73 -36.30 6.34
N LEU A 100 38.83 -35.81 5.11
CA LEU A 100 40.08 -35.63 4.34
C LEU A 100 40.84 -34.34 4.70
N GLY A 101 40.33 -33.54 5.66
CA GLY A 101 40.99 -32.33 6.12
C GLY A 101 40.52 -31.03 5.46
N GLY A 102 39.45 -31.06 4.67
CA GLY A 102 38.85 -29.86 4.06
C GLY A 102 38.39 -28.86 5.11
N SER A 103 38.73 -27.56 4.92
CA SER A 103 38.37 -26.53 5.88
C SER A 103 36.91 -26.06 5.74
N ARG A 104 36.30 -25.70 6.88
CA ARG A 104 34.95 -25.14 6.89
C ARG A 104 34.86 -23.83 6.10
N ARG A 105 35.97 -23.06 6.05
CA ARG A 105 36.01 -21.78 5.33
C ARG A 105 35.93 -21.98 3.83
N GLU A 106 36.62 -22.95 3.28
CA GLU A 106 36.61 -23.27 1.85
C GLU A 106 35.22 -23.71 1.40
N LEU A 107 34.60 -24.64 2.15
CA LEU A 107 33.25 -25.11 1.84
C LEU A 107 32.20 -24.00 1.99
N MET A 108 32.35 -23.13 2.98
CA MET A 108 31.47 -21.97 3.16
C MET A 108 31.59 -21.01 1.97
N HIS A 109 32.82 -20.74 1.52
CA HIS A 109 33.07 -19.90 0.35
C HIS A 109 32.48 -20.51 -0.92
N HIS A 110 32.64 -21.81 -1.12
CA HIS A 110 32.10 -22.54 -2.26
C HIS A 110 30.55 -22.41 -2.34
N TYR A 111 29.83 -22.70 -1.25
CA TYR A 111 28.35 -22.59 -1.23
C TYR A 111 27.83 -21.16 -1.21
N LEU A 112 28.64 -20.18 -0.79
CA LEU A 112 28.26 -18.77 -0.78
C LEU A 112 28.46 -18.10 -2.15
N MET A 113 29.44 -18.56 -2.92
CA MET A 113 29.83 -17.97 -4.20
C MET A 113 28.67 -17.95 -5.19
N LEU A 114 27.95 -19.07 -5.35
CA LEU A 114 26.84 -19.18 -6.31
C LEU A 114 25.68 -18.21 -6.04
N PRO A 115 25.13 -18.12 -4.81
CA PRO A 115 24.14 -17.11 -4.48
C PRO A 115 24.57 -15.67 -4.76
N VAL A 116 25.81 -15.34 -4.37
CA VAL A 116 26.34 -13.98 -4.55
C VAL A 116 26.54 -13.65 -6.03
N VAL A 117 27.15 -14.55 -6.80
CA VAL A 117 27.35 -14.34 -8.25
C VAL A 117 26.01 -14.18 -8.97
N VAL A 118 25.04 -15.07 -8.71
CA VAL A 118 23.72 -15.01 -9.36
C VAL A 118 23.01 -13.69 -9.02
N THR A 119 23.01 -13.27 -7.76
CA THR A 119 22.33 -12.02 -7.36
C THR A 119 23.06 -10.78 -7.87
N THR A 120 24.41 -10.80 -7.96
CA THR A 120 25.17 -9.71 -8.56
C THR A 120 24.88 -9.56 -10.05
N LEU A 121 24.94 -10.66 -10.80
CA LEU A 121 24.60 -10.64 -12.23
C LEU A 121 23.15 -10.21 -12.48
N ALA A 122 22.22 -10.73 -11.71
CA ALA A 122 20.81 -10.33 -11.79
C ALA A 122 20.60 -8.86 -11.47
N GLY A 123 21.28 -8.33 -10.43
CA GLY A 123 21.23 -6.92 -10.07
C GLY A 123 21.79 -6.01 -11.17
N ILE A 124 22.92 -6.37 -11.75
CA ILE A 124 23.52 -5.60 -12.86
C ILE A 124 22.60 -5.63 -14.09
N LEU A 125 22.13 -6.80 -14.51
CA LEU A 125 21.29 -6.94 -15.69
C LEU A 125 19.92 -6.24 -15.49
N GLY A 126 19.32 -6.39 -14.30
CA GLY A 126 18.07 -5.71 -13.96
C GLY A 126 18.22 -4.19 -13.94
N PHE A 127 19.32 -3.69 -13.35
CA PHE A 127 19.63 -2.26 -13.34
C PHE A 127 19.83 -1.71 -14.75
N LEU A 128 20.62 -2.38 -15.59
CA LEU A 128 20.83 -1.97 -16.99
C LEU A 128 19.53 -1.98 -17.80
N ALA A 129 18.68 -2.99 -17.58
CA ALA A 129 17.38 -3.05 -18.21
C ALA A 129 16.47 -1.89 -17.77
N ALA A 130 16.47 -1.55 -16.47
CA ALA A 130 15.65 -0.47 -15.92
C ALA A 130 16.07 0.92 -16.44
N VAL A 131 17.39 1.17 -16.58
CA VAL A 131 17.93 2.46 -17.07
C VAL A 131 17.98 2.53 -18.60
N SER A 132 17.63 1.46 -19.29
CA SER A 132 17.66 1.41 -20.76
C SER A 132 16.62 2.34 -21.42
N PRO A 133 16.81 2.70 -22.71
CA PRO A 133 15.82 3.47 -23.48
C PRO A 133 14.44 2.81 -23.58
N VAL A 134 14.33 1.52 -23.25
CA VAL A 134 13.06 0.80 -23.19
C VAL A 134 12.49 0.80 -21.77
N GLY A 135 13.35 0.65 -20.75
CA GLY A 135 12.93 0.55 -19.36
C GLY A 135 12.37 1.86 -18.81
N ILE A 136 12.96 3.00 -19.16
CA ILE A 136 12.52 4.31 -18.66
C ILE A 136 11.11 4.67 -19.16
N PRO A 137 10.76 4.59 -20.46
CA PRO A 137 9.41 4.88 -20.91
C PRO A 137 8.35 3.96 -20.28
N VAL A 138 8.68 2.70 -20.02
CA VAL A 138 7.76 1.77 -19.33
C VAL A 138 7.50 2.21 -17.88
N GLN A 139 8.53 2.68 -17.18
CA GLN A 139 8.38 3.17 -15.79
C GLN A 139 7.67 4.52 -15.71
N MET A 140 7.77 5.34 -16.74
CA MET A 140 7.20 6.69 -16.83
C MET A 140 5.92 6.73 -17.70
N GLN A 141 5.33 5.58 -18.01
CA GLN A 141 4.20 5.49 -18.93
C GLN A 141 3.04 6.40 -18.51
N ASP A 142 2.71 6.40 -17.22
CA ASP A 142 1.62 7.20 -16.66
C ASP A 142 1.94 8.69 -16.74
N CYS A 143 3.15 9.08 -16.34
CA CYS A 143 3.62 10.46 -16.41
C CYS A 143 3.61 11.00 -17.86
N LEU A 144 4.08 10.19 -18.81
CA LEU A 144 4.10 10.58 -20.23
C LEU A 144 2.70 10.63 -20.87
N ALA A 145 1.74 9.90 -20.33
CA ALA A 145 0.37 9.88 -20.82
C ALA A 145 -0.46 11.09 -20.34
N TYR A 146 -0.22 11.55 -19.11
CA TYR A 146 -1.06 12.54 -18.45
C TYR A 146 -0.42 13.93 -18.28
N PHE A 147 0.91 14.02 -18.36
CA PHE A 147 1.64 15.28 -18.18
C PHE A 147 2.39 15.67 -19.43
N SER A 148 2.40 16.98 -19.74
CA SER A 148 3.26 17.56 -20.77
C SER A 148 4.69 17.65 -20.23
N MET A 149 5.52 16.67 -20.56
CA MET A 149 6.88 16.54 -20.04
C MET A 149 7.91 17.12 -21.03
N PRO A 150 8.94 17.84 -20.53
CA PRO A 150 10.10 18.20 -21.37
C PRO A 150 10.92 16.95 -21.72
N GLU A 151 11.94 17.10 -22.57
CA GLU A 151 12.87 16.00 -22.86
C GLU A 151 13.46 15.41 -21.58
N ILE A 152 13.32 14.08 -21.44
CA ILE A 152 13.73 13.37 -20.24
C ILE A 152 15.25 13.19 -20.25
N THR A 153 15.93 13.82 -19.31
CA THR A 153 17.36 13.58 -19.05
C THR A 153 17.52 12.55 -17.94
N VAL A 154 18.11 11.41 -18.29
CA VAL A 154 18.32 10.32 -17.34
C VAL A 154 19.44 10.67 -16.38
N LYS A 155 19.11 10.87 -15.11
CA LYS A 155 20.07 11.03 -14.03
C LYS A 155 20.01 9.80 -13.11
N VAL A 156 21.14 9.12 -12.95
CA VAL A 156 21.24 7.93 -12.08
C VAL A 156 21.89 8.33 -10.75
N PRO A 157 21.13 8.55 -9.69
CA PRO A 157 21.68 8.86 -8.38
C PRO A 157 22.37 7.62 -7.78
N LEU A 158 23.44 7.85 -7.00
CA LEU A 158 24.25 6.78 -6.42
C LEU A 158 23.45 5.80 -5.55
N TYR A 159 22.42 6.28 -4.86
CA TYR A 159 21.60 5.42 -4.01
C TYR A 159 20.85 4.34 -4.81
N LEU A 160 20.45 4.61 -6.06
CA LEU A 160 19.81 3.60 -6.92
C LEU A 160 20.77 2.48 -7.31
N ILE A 161 22.04 2.82 -7.57
CA ILE A 161 23.08 1.82 -7.85
C ILE A 161 23.32 0.97 -6.60
N LEU A 162 23.42 1.60 -5.43
CA LEU A 162 23.59 0.89 -4.16
C LEU A 162 22.39 -0.03 -3.88
N TYR A 163 21.19 0.46 -4.11
CA TYR A 163 19.96 -0.30 -3.88
C TYR A 163 19.77 -1.44 -4.90
N GLY A 164 19.90 -1.18 -6.20
CA GLY A 164 19.61 -2.15 -7.26
C GLY A 164 20.72 -3.16 -7.50
N VAL A 165 21.99 -2.75 -7.38
CA VAL A 165 23.15 -3.59 -7.74
C VAL A 165 23.84 -4.18 -6.50
N PHE A 166 24.04 -3.40 -5.45
CA PHE A 166 24.83 -3.85 -4.28
C PHE A 166 23.99 -4.47 -3.18
N MET A 167 22.78 -3.97 -2.93
CA MET A 167 21.94 -4.48 -1.83
C MET A 167 21.53 -5.95 -2.01
N PRO A 168 21.09 -6.45 -3.20
CA PRO A 168 20.71 -7.85 -3.39
C PRO A 168 21.85 -8.84 -3.09
N PRO A 169 23.09 -8.70 -3.61
CA PRO A 169 24.17 -9.62 -3.29
C PRO A 169 24.64 -9.51 -1.83
N VAL A 170 24.60 -8.33 -1.21
CA VAL A 170 24.92 -8.16 0.21
C VAL A 170 23.90 -8.91 1.07
N MET A 171 22.61 -8.75 0.82
CA MET A 171 21.57 -9.49 1.53
C MET A 171 21.67 -11.00 1.30
N ALA A 172 21.90 -11.44 0.06
CA ALA A 172 22.14 -12.84 -0.23
C ALA A 172 23.38 -13.39 0.49
N CYS A 173 24.46 -12.62 0.54
CA CYS A 173 25.69 -12.97 1.27
C CYS A 173 25.41 -13.13 2.77
N VAL A 174 24.82 -12.11 3.41
CA VAL A 174 24.56 -12.11 4.86
C VAL A 174 23.64 -13.26 5.26
N VAL A 175 22.50 -13.39 4.59
CA VAL A 175 21.49 -14.41 4.92
C VAL A 175 22.05 -15.81 4.69
N ASN A 176 22.69 -16.04 3.53
CA ASN A 176 23.26 -17.36 3.22
C ASN A 176 24.48 -17.67 4.11
N TYR A 177 25.32 -16.71 4.44
CA TYR A 177 26.42 -16.91 5.38
C TYR A 177 25.93 -17.44 6.73
N ILE A 178 24.92 -16.80 7.32
CA ILE A 178 24.33 -17.23 8.61
C ILE A 178 23.80 -18.67 8.51
N VAL A 179 23.07 -18.95 7.44
CA VAL A 179 22.40 -20.23 7.21
C VAL A 179 23.42 -21.34 6.95
N ILE A 180 24.38 -21.12 6.06
CA ILE A 180 25.45 -22.09 5.69
C ILE A 180 26.31 -22.37 6.89
N ARG A 181 26.76 -21.33 7.63
CA ARG A 181 27.55 -21.50 8.87
C ARG A 181 26.88 -22.44 9.86
N LYS A 182 25.56 -22.28 10.06
CA LYS A 182 24.78 -23.13 10.96
C LYS A 182 24.68 -24.58 10.46
N LYS A 183 24.66 -24.81 9.15
CA LYS A 183 24.59 -26.15 8.56
C LYS A 183 25.95 -26.84 8.55
N LEU A 184 27.02 -26.13 8.20
CA LEU A 184 28.39 -26.65 8.15
C LEU A 184 29.04 -26.79 9.55
N SER A 185 28.42 -26.33 10.62
CA SER A 185 28.93 -26.50 11.99
C SER A 185 28.77 -27.92 12.56
N ARG A 186 28.24 -28.86 11.76
CA ARG A 186 28.09 -30.27 12.14
C ARG A 186 29.40 -31.02 12.06
N THR A 187 29.51 -32.13 12.82
CA THR A 187 30.70 -33.02 12.78
C THR A 187 30.71 -33.83 11.46
N ALA A 188 31.93 -34.17 10.97
CA ALA A 188 32.09 -34.98 9.76
C ALA A 188 31.25 -36.27 9.81
N LEU A 189 31.29 -37.00 10.93
CA LEU A 189 30.55 -38.22 11.13
C LEU A 189 29.03 -38.00 11.00
N SER A 190 28.49 -36.93 11.56
CA SER A 190 27.05 -36.63 11.47
C SER A 190 26.61 -36.23 10.06
N LEU A 191 27.54 -35.65 9.26
CA LEU A 191 27.33 -35.31 7.85
C LEU A 191 27.35 -36.56 6.98
N ILE A 192 28.33 -37.45 7.15
CA ILE A 192 28.45 -38.72 6.42
C ILE A 192 27.20 -39.60 6.66
N ARG A 193 26.80 -39.74 7.94
CA ARG A 193 25.61 -40.52 8.29
C ARG A 193 24.29 -39.82 7.96
N ASN A 194 24.34 -38.59 7.49
CA ASN A 194 23.17 -37.75 7.24
C ASN A 194 22.20 -37.71 8.45
N GLU A 195 22.78 -37.72 9.65
CA GLU A 195 22.02 -37.70 10.90
C GLU A 195 21.45 -36.30 11.12
N THR A 196 20.18 -36.13 10.87
CA THR A 196 19.45 -34.97 11.43
C THR A 196 19.29 -35.19 12.91
N LYS A 197 19.65 -34.20 13.77
CA LYS A 197 19.35 -34.25 15.20
C LYS A 197 17.87 -34.59 15.37
N LYS A 198 17.57 -35.85 15.66
CA LYS A 198 16.20 -36.29 16.00
C LYS A 198 15.83 -35.62 17.32
N LYS A 199 15.14 -34.47 17.28
CA LYS A 199 14.36 -34.03 18.42
C LYS A 199 13.40 -35.19 18.71
N LYS A 200 13.42 -35.73 19.95
CA LYS A 200 12.41 -36.70 20.40
C LYS A 200 11.04 -36.09 20.11
N GLN A 201 10.45 -36.47 19.00
CA GLN A 201 9.06 -36.12 18.71
C GLN A 201 8.22 -36.91 19.71
N LYS A 202 7.50 -36.22 20.58
CA LYS A 202 6.48 -36.85 21.41
C LYS A 202 5.53 -37.61 20.48
N ALA A 203 5.37 -38.91 20.71
CA ALA A 203 4.42 -39.68 19.93
C ALA A 203 3.02 -39.10 20.15
N VAL A 204 2.48 -38.44 19.11
CA VAL A 204 1.12 -37.93 19.17
C VAL A 204 0.19 -39.15 19.10
N GLN A 205 -0.49 -39.43 20.19
CA GLN A 205 -1.53 -40.45 20.22
C GLN A 205 -2.74 -39.89 19.45
N LEU A 206 -2.82 -40.25 18.18
CA LEU A 206 -3.98 -40.00 17.32
C LEU A 206 -4.95 -41.16 17.58
N GLY A 207 -6.08 -40.88 18.21
CA GLY A 207 -7.10 -41.87 18.55
C GLY A 207 -7.52 -42.81 17.43
N LYS A 208 -8.65 -43.49 17.49
CA LYS A 208 -9.16 -44.43 16.45
C LYS A 208 -9.49 -43.73 15.13
N MET A 209 -8.45 -43.36 14.34
CA MET A 209 -8.58 -42.80 13.03
C MET A 209 -8.22 -43.84 11.96
N ASN A 210 -8.78 -43.69 10.73
CA ASN A 210 -8.42 -44.50 9.58
C ASN A 210 -6.91 -44.34 9.28
N PHE A 211 -6.22 -45.47 9.00
CA PHE A 211 -4.77 -45.54 8.74
C PHE A 211 -4.26 -44.44 7.80
N LEU A 212 -4.95 -44.16 6.69
CA LEU A 212 -4.56 -43.11 5.72
C LEU A 212 -4.58 -41.72 6.34
N LYS A 213 -5.58 -41.40 7.16
CA LYS A 213 -5.68 -40.09 7.85
C LYS A 213 -4.57 -39.97 8.91
N MET A 214 -4.35 -41.02 9.70
CA MET A 214 -3.31 -41.06 10.72
C MET A 214 -1.90 -40.93 10.12
N PHE A 215 -1.63 -41.61 9.01
CA PHE A 215 -0.36 -41.52 8.27
C PHE A 215 -0.12 -40.09 7.77
N ARG A 216 -1.13 -39.45 7.14
CA ARG A 216 -1.03 -38.06 6.65
C ARG A 216 -0.71 -37.07 7.76
N ILE A 217 -1.42 -37.14 8.88
CA ILE A 217 -1.17 -36.24 10.03
C ILE A 217 0.24 -36.43 10.58
N ARG A 218 0.68 -37.69 10.77
CA ARG A 218 2.06 -37.99 11.21
C ARG A 218 3.10 -37.48 10.19
N GLN A 219 2.85 -37.63 8.91
CA GLN A 219 3.70 -37.11 7.84
C GLN A 219 3.79 -35.58 7.90
N MET A 220 2.65 -34.87 8.01
CA MET A 220 2.61 -33.41 8.15
C MET A 220 3.40 -32.94 9.39
N LEU A 221 3.22 -33.58 10.52
CA LEU A 221 3.97 -33.25 11.75
C LEU A 221 5.46 -33.53 11.59
N ARG A 222 5.84 -34.59 10.89
CA ARG A 222 7.24 -34.93 10.61
C ARG A 222 7.89 -33.93 9.64
N GLU A 223 7.13 -33.43 8.66
CA GLU A 223 7.58 -32.47 7.64
C GLU A 223 7.21 -31.02 8.00
N SER A 224 6.79 -30.76 9.23
CA SER A 224 6.36 -29.42 9.68
C SER A 224 7.37 -28.30 9.34
N ARG A 225 8.69 -28.58 9.36
CA ARG A 225 9.72 -27.61 8.97
C ARG A 225 9.63 -27.25 7.48
N ALA A 226 9.35 -28.24 6.62
CA ALA A 226 9.16 -27.98 5.19
C ALA A 226 7.86 -27.20 4.97
N GLY A 227 6.80 -27.54 5.71
CA GLY A 227 5.54 -26.80 5.69
C GLY A 227 5.70 -25.33 6.12
N ILE A 228 6.43 -25.07 7.21
CA ILE A 228 6.73 -23.69 7.64
C ILE A 228 7.53 -22.94 6.56
N THR A 229 8.47 -23.61 5.88
CA THR A 229 9.22 -23.00 4.78
C THR A 229 8.29 -22.59 3.64
N VAL A 230 7.32 -23.43 3.28
CA VAL A 230 6.30 -23.09 2.27
C VAL A 230 5.43 -21.92 2.75
N ALA A 231 4.97 -21.96 4.01
CA ALA A 231 4.13 -20.91 4.57
C ALA A 231 4.81 -19.54 4.59
N VAL A 232 6.07 -19.47 5.01
CA VAL A 232 6.85 -18.22 5.03
C VAL A 232 7.10 -17.70 3.61
N GLY A 233 7.47 -18.56 2.66
CA GLY A 233 7.65 -18.14 1.26
C GLY A 233 6.37 -17.61 0.64
N MET A 234 5.24 -18.28 0.91
CA MET A 234 3.92 -17.84 0.48
C MET A 234 3.51 -16.52 1.13
N PHE A 235 3.79 -16.35 2.42
CA PHE A 235 3.51 -15.11 3.14
C PHE A 235 4.23 -13.91 2.53
N ILE A 236 5.55 -14.01 2.29
CA ILE A 236 6.31 -12.89 1.70
C ILE A 236 5.84 -12.61 0.27
N ALA A 237 5.52 -13.65 -0.52
CA ALA A 237 4.97 -13.46 -1.87
C ALA A 237 3.56 -12.82 -1.84
N LEU A 238 2.74 -13.14 -0.83
CA LEU A 238 1.45 -12.48 -0.62
C LEU A 238 1.59 -11.01 -0.26
N LEU A 239 2.61 -10.61 0.50
CA LEU A 239 2.86 -9.18 0.77
C LEU A 239 3.04 -8.37 -0.52
N CYS A 240 3.77 -8.92 -1.51
CA CYS A 240 3.89 -8.26 -2.82
C CYS A 240 2.55 -8.12 -3.53
N MET A 241 1.68 -9.14 -3.43
CA MET A 241 0.37 -9.11 -4.08
C MET A 241 -0.59 -8.14 -3.36
N MET A 242 -0.51 -8.04 -2.03
CA MET A 242 -1.34 -7.11 -1.26
C MET A 242 -1.07 -5.65 -1.60
N ILE A 243 0.18 -5.25 -1.90
CA ILE A 243 0.48 -3.88 -2.35
C ILE A 243 -0.39 -3.48 -3.55
N SER A 244 -0.50 -4.37 -4.52
CA SER A 244 -1.28 -4.11 -5.74
C SER A 244 -2.78 -4.09 -5.47
N LEU A 245 -3.26 -5.00 -4.62
CA LEU A 245 -4.68 -5.08 -4.29
C LEU A 245 -5.12 -3.90 -3.42
N ASP A 246 -4.29 -3.48 -2.45
CA ASP A 246 -4.57 -2.28 -1.64
C ASP A 246 -4.58 -1.02 -2.50
N CYS A 247 -3.69 -0.93 -3.51
CA CYS A 247 -3.71 0.18 -4.46
C CYS A 247 -5.00 0.20 -5.29
N TYR A 248 -5.44 -0.97 -5.75
CA TYR A 248 -6.70 -1.09 -6.50
C TYR A 248 -7.90 -0.67 -5.66
N GLU A 249 -8.04 -1.21 -4.44
CA GLU A 249 -9.16 -0.90 -3.54
C GLU A 249 -9.15 0.59 -3.15
N LEU A 250 -7.98 1.16 -2.84
CA LEU A 250 -7.87 2.59 -2.57
C LEU A 250 -8.41 3.42 -3.74
N CYS A 251 -8.04 3.10 -4.97
CA CYS A 251 -8.50 3.83 -6.15
C CYS A 251 -10.02 3.69 -6.36
N VAL A 252 -10.56 2.49 -6.13
CA VAL A 252 -12.02 2.22 -6.23
C VAL A 252 -12.76 3.02 -5.16
N HIS A 253 -12.30 2.95 -3.90
CA HIS A 253 -12.94 3.68 -2.81
C HIS A 253 -12.85 5.20 -2.98
N VAL A 254 -11.70 5.73 -3.41
CA VAL A 254 -11.57 7.17 -3.70
C VAL A 254 -12.56 7.59 -4.78
N ARG A 255 -12.67 6.83 -5.88
CA ARG A 255 -13.62 7.15 -6.95
C ARG A 255 -15.06 7.08 -6.47
N ASP A 256 -15.46 5.94 -5.93
CA ASP A 256 -16.86 5.64 -5.61
C ASP A 256 -17.36 6.50 -4.44
N ASN A 257 -16.53 6.71 -3.41
CA ASN A 257 -16.88 7.56 -2.27
C ASN A 257 -16.91 9.04 -2.66
N ASN A 258 -15.97 9.53 -3.48
CA ASN A 258 -16.01 10.93 -3.94
C ASN A 258 -17.29 11.24 -4.70
N ILE A 259 -17.76 10.32 -5.52
CA ILE A 259 -19.03 10.47 -6.27
C ILE A 259 -20.23 10.38 -5.32
N ALA A 260 -20.24 9.39 -4.42
CA ALA A 260 -21.37 9.13 -3.51
C ALA A 260 -21.54 10.24 -2.45
N ASP A 261 -20.44 10.77 -1.93
CA ASP A 261 -20.47 11.74 -0.84
C ASP A 261 -20.69 13.19 -1.33
N THR A 262 -20.64 13.44 -2.64
CA THR A 262 -20.93 14.76 -3.21
C THR A 262 -22.43 14.91 -3.47
N ASN A 263 -23.12 15.56 -2.53
CA ASN A 263 -24.58 15.78 -2.57
C ASN A 263 -25.00 17.15 -3.14
N TYR A 264 -24.05 17.94 -3.63
CA TYR A 264 -24.27 19.24 -4.30
C TYR A 264 -23.83 19.16 -5.75
N ASP A 265 -24.48 19.94 -6.63
CA ASP A 265 -24.09 20.03 -8.03
C ASP A 265 -23.04 21.14 -8.27
N TYR A 266 -23.09 22.21 -7.46
CA TYR A 266 -22.21 23.36 -7.55
C TYR A 266 -21.69 23.79 -6.19
N MET A 267 -20.38 24.04 -6.11
CA MET A 267 -19.71 24.73 -5.00
C MET A 267 -19.04 25.99 -5.57
N TYR A 268 -19.56 27.13 -5.18
CA TYR A 268 -19.02 28.44 -5.57
C TYR A 268 -18.11 28.97 -4.47
N THR A 269 -16.86 29.24 -4.79
CA THR A 269 -15.93 29.95 -3.90
C THR A 269 -15.88 31.41 -4.35
N LEU A 270 -16.15 32.32 -3.45
CA LEU A 270 -16.31 33.74 -3.74
C LEU A 270 -15.06 34.53 -3.38
N LYS A 271 -14.73 35.51 -4.20
CA LYS A 271 -13.77 36.58 -3.84
C LYS A 271 -14.46 37.63 -2.97
N TYR A 272 -15.68 37.96 -3.37
CA TYR A 272 -16.51 38.98 -2.72
C TYR A 272 -17.94 38.45 -2.62
N PRO A 273 -18.44 38.16 -1.41
CA PRO A 273 -19.82 37.72 -1.22
C PRO A 273 -20.82 38.82 -1.59
N GLU A 274 -22.01 38.44 -1.99
CA GLU A 274 -23.14 39.35 -2.11
C GLU A 274 -23.74 39.65 -0.73
N LYS A 275 -24.53 40.74 -0.61
CA LYS A 275 -25.21 41.09 0.64
C LYS A 275 -26.21 40.05 1.08
N GLU A 276 -26.93 39.48 0.11
CA GLU A 276 -27.93 38.45 0.32
C GLU A 276 -27.48 37.18 -0.39
N VAL A 277 -27.73 36.05 0.24
CA VAL A 277 -27.44 34.74 -0.36
C VAL A 277 -28.39 34.52 -1.53
N PRO A 278 -27.88 34.16 -2.72
CA PRO A 278 -28.74 33.88 -3.87
C PRO A 278 -29.77 32.79 -3.59
N ASP A 279 -30.98 32.93 -4.14
CA ASP A 279 -32.08 31.97 -3.95
C ASP A 279 -31.68 30.54 -4.37
N GLY A 280 -31.76 29.62 -3.41
CA GLY A 280 -31.38 28.22 -3.62
C GLY A 280 -29.91 27.91 -3.32
N GLY A 281 -29.16 28.90 -2.84
CA GLY A 281 -27.80 28.72 -2.32
C GLY A 281 -27.80 28.46 -0.81
N SER A 282 -26.92 27.62 -0.32
CA SER A 282 -26.62 27.43 1.09
C SER A 282 -25.26 28.05 1.41
N PRO A 283 -25.22 29.10 2.27
CA PRO A 283 -23.97 29.79 2.57
C PRO A 283 -23.08 28.96 3.49
N ALA A 284 -21.79 29.10 3.30
CA ALA A 284 -20.78 28.50 4.16
C ALA A 284 -19.56 29.41 4.28
N LEU A 285 -18.83 29.26 5.37
CA LEU A 285 -17.55 29.92 5.60
C LEU A 285 -16.42 28.90 5.45
N ALA A 286 -15.63 29.00 4.42
CA ALA A 286 -14.49 28.14 4.19
C ALA A 286 -13.19 28.88 4.54
N LYS A 287 -12.35 28.26 5.39
CA LYS A 287 -11.01 28.73 5.68
C LYS A 287 -10.02 27.58 5.59
N THR A 288 -9.09 27.67 4.65
CA THR A 288 -8.07 26.65 4.46
C THR A 288 -6.90 26.85 5.41
N MET A 289 -6.52 25.81 6.11
CA MET A 289 -5.42 25.77 7.06
C MET A 289 -4.49 24.61 6.73
N LYS A 290 -3.34 24.57 7.37
CA LYS A 290 -2.32 23.53 7.15
C LYS A 290 -2.22 22.58 8.34
N LYS A 291 -2.02 21.31 8.01
CA LYS A 291 -1.64 20.27 8.97
C LYS A 291 -0.48 19.47 8.44
N GLN A 292 0.58 19.35 9.24
CA GLN A 292 1.72 18.52 8.90
C GLN A 292 1.51 17.08 9.35
N ILE A 293 1.68 16.13 8.43
CA ILE A 293 1.73 14.70 8.73
C ILE A 293 2.78 14.01 7.83
N TYR A 294 3.57 13.11 8.38
CA TYR A 294 4.63 12.35 7.69
C TYR A 294 5.59 13.23 6.86
N GLY A 295 5.80 14.50 7.28
CA GLY A 295 6.66 15.45 6.57
C GLY A 295 5.99 16.23 5.44
N TYR A 296 4.69 16.02 5.20
CA TYR A 296 3.90 16.75 4.20
C TYR A 296 2.94 17.71 4.89
N ASN A 297 2.81 18.94 4.33
CA ASN A 297 1.81 19.91 4.75
C ASN A 297 0.55 19.73 3.89
N TRP A 298 -0.55 19.38 4.55
CA TRP A 298 -1.83 19.18 3.90
C TRP A 298 -2.78 20.34 4.13
N ASP A 299 -3.50 20.70 3.07
CA ASP A 299 -4.61 21.62 3.19
C ASP A 299 -5.78 20.93 3.88
N VAL A 300 -6.27 21.56 4.94
CA VAL A 300 -7.47 21.16 5.66
C VAL A 300 -8.39 22.37 5.71
N THR A 301 -9.57 22.26 5.11
CA THR A 301 -10.53 23.36 5.09
C THR A 301 -11.50 23.24 6.27
N VAL A 302 -11.49 24.26 7.11
CA VAL A 302 -12.54 24.45 8.12
C VAL A 302 -13.75 25.04 7.42
N LEU A 303 -14.85 24.30 7.42
CA LEU A 303 -16.09 24.68 6.74
C LEU A 303 -17.19 24.97 7.79
N GLY A 304 -17.49 26.24 8.00
CA GLY A 304 -18.63 26.67 8.79
C GLY A 304 -19.91 26.48 7.98
N ILE A 305 -20.84 25.64 8.48
CA ILE A 305 -22.11 25.34 7.85
C ILE A 305 -23.29 25.58 8.80
N GLU A 306 -24.45 25.84 8.25
CA GLU A 306 -25.68 25.95 9.04
C GLU A 306 -26.09 24.58 9.59
N LYS A 307 -26.68 24.59 10.79
CA LYS A 307 -27.19 23.37 11.41
C LYS A 307 -28.32 22.77 10.55
N GLY A 308 -28.18 21.48 10.20
CA GLY A 308 -29.15 20.78 9.34
C GLY A 308 -28.96 21.08 7.86
N ASN A 309 -27.75 21.46 7.44
CA ASN A 309 -27.36 21.58 6.05
C ASN A 309 -27.70 20.29 5.28
N SER A 310 -28.31 20.42 4.11
CA SER A 310 -28.79 19.28 3.31
C SER A 310 -27.71 18.61 2.47
N TYR A 311 -26.54 19.22 2.34
CA TYR A 311 -25.44 18.72 1.50
C TYR A 311 -24.44 17.85 2.27
N PHE A 312 -24.38 18.00 3.61
CA PHE A 312 -23.47 17.24 4.46
C PHE A 312 -24.22 16.61 5.63
N ASP A 313 -23.98 15.33 5.86
CA ASP A 313 -24.52 14.62 7.04
C ASP A 313 -23.64 14.90 8.27
N ALA A 314 -23.41 16.20 8.53
CA ALA A 314 -22.58 16.67 9.61
C ALA A 314 -23.46 17.35 10.68
N ASN A 315 -23.58 16.74 11.86
CA ASN A 315 -24.33 17.31 12.96
C ASN A 315 -23.46 18.29 13.76
N VAL A 316 -23.36 19.54 13.28
CA VAL A 316 -22.53 20.57 13.90
C VAL A 316 -23.16 21.11 15.19
N GLU A 317 -22.33 21.25 16.24
CA GLU A 317 -22.70 21.84 17.52
C GLU A 317 -22.13 23.24 17.66
N LYS A 318 -22.86 24.14 18.33
CA LYS A 318 -22.32 25.46 18.69
C LYS A 318 -21.18 25.31 19.71
N GLY A 319 -20.06 25.95 19.42
CA GLY A 319 -18.90 25.99 20.31
C GLY A 319 -17.60 26.25 19.58
N LYS A 320 -16.75 27.13 20.13
CA LYS A 320 -15.43 27.40 19.55
C LYS A 320 -14.54 26.16 19.66
N GLY A 321 -14.10 25.63 18.53
CA GLY A 321 -13.23 24.47 18.48
C GLY A 321 -13.91 23.11 18.46
N LYS A 322 -15.25 23.02 18.57
CA LYS A 322 -15.99 21.78 18.37
C LYS A 322 -16.24 21.54 16.90
N VAL A 323 -15.83 20.36 16.41
CA VAL A 323 -15.86 20.08 14.98
C VAL A 323 -16.27 18.64 14.68
N VAL A 324 -16.86 18.48 13.49
CA VAL A 324 -17.10 17.17 12.88
C VAL A 324 -16.04 16.96 11.79
N ALA A 325 -15.23 15.93 11.90
CA ALA A 325 -14.20 15.64 10.93
C ALA A 325 -14.77 14.87 9.72
N SER A 326 -14.29 15.18 8.51
CA SER A 326 -14.59 14.34 7.34
C SER A 326 -13.95 12.96 7.48
N SER A 327 -14.57 11.92 6.91
CA SER A 327 -14.02 10.55 6.91
C SER A 327 -12.62 10.49 6.30
N ALA A 328 -12.39 11.26 5.23
CA ALA A 328 -11.06 11.36 4.60
C ALA A 328 -10.00 11.91 5.56
N LEU A 329 -10.33 12.98 6.31
CA LEU A 329 -9.43 13.55 7.30
C LEU A 329 -9.20 12.58 8.46
N ALA A 330 -10.28 12.00 9.00
CA ALA A 330 -10.22 11.07 10.12
C ALA A 330 -9.35 9.83 9.79
N GLN A 331 -9.52 9.26 8.60
CA GLN A 331 -8.69 8.14 8.12
C GLN A 331 -7.21 8.55 7.95
N LYS A 332 -6.95 9.73 7.36
CA LYS A 332 -5.58 10.19 7.09
C LYS A 332 -4.79 10.48 8.37
N TYR A 333 -5.43 11.06 9.36
CA TYR A 333 -4.81 11.48 10.62
C TYR A 333 -5.06 10.52 11.79
N GLU A 334 -5.73 9.38 11.53
CA GLU A 334 -6.09 8.38 12.54
C GLU A 334 -6.90 9.02 13.70
N LEU A 335 -7.80 9.98 13.36
CA LEU A 335 -8.61 10.69 14.36
C LEU A 335 -9.82 9.86 14.78
N SER A 336 -10.13 9.94 16.07
CA SER A 336 -11.31 9.35 16.70
C SER A 336 -12.15 10.41 17.40
N ILE A 337 -13.42 10.11 17.67
CA ILE A 337 -14.30 11.01 18.44
C ILE A 337 -13.69 11.26 19.83
N GLY A 338 -13.56 12.53 20.20
CA GLY A 338 -12.94 12.99 21.44
C GLY A 338 -11.46 13.36 21.32
N ASP A 339 -10.84 13.13 20.15
CA ASP A 339 -9.44 13.54 19.93
C ASP A 339 -9.34 15.05 19.72
N GLU A 340 -8.25 15.63 20.24
CA GLU A 340 -7.87 17.00 19.98
C GLU A 340 -6.77 17.08 18.93
N PHE A 341 -6.88 18.03 18.00
CA PHE A 341 -5.86 18.30 17.01
C PHE A 341 -5.72 19.79 16.72
N THR A 342 -4.61 20.16 16.09
CA THR A 342 -4.33 21.56 15.77
C THR A 342 -4.15 21.76 14.28
N LEU A 343 -4.69 22.86 13.76
CA LEU A 343 -4.44 23.37 12.41
C LEU A 343 -3.72 24.71 12.48
N LYS A 344 -2.85 24.95 11.51
CA LYS A 344 -2.09 26.20 11.41
C LYS A 344 -2.66 27.06 10.29
N ASP A 345 -3.01 28.28 10.61
CA ASP A 345 -3.27 29.33 9.63
C ASP A 345 -1.93 29.93 9.20
N GLU A 346 -1.56 29.78 7.94
CA GLU A 346 -0.28 30.31 7.42
C GLU A 346 -0.31 31.83 7.21
N GLU A 347 -1.47 32.43 7.01
CA GLU A 347 -1.60 33.87 6.83
C GLU A 347 -1.35 34.65 8.13
N THR A 348 -1.89 34.13 9.22
CA THR A 348 -1.79 34.78 10.56
C THR A 348 -0.74 34.14 11.46
N ASP A 349 -0.10 33.05 11.03
CA ASP A 349 0.82 32.23 11.84
C ASP A 349 0.20 31.70 13.14
N THR A 350 -1.13 31.58 13.17
CA THR A 350 -1.90 31.19 14.34
C THR A 350 -2.23 29.70 14.35
N LEU A 351 -2.11 29.08 15.54
CA LEU A 351 -2.53 27.69 15.74
C LEU A 351 -3.93 27.67 16.37
N TYR A 352 -4.84 26.93 15.71
CA TYR A 352 -6.18 26.68 16.21
C TYR A 352 -6.29 25.22 16.68
N ALA A 353 -6.86 25.04 17.87
CA ALA A 353 -7.12 23.73 18.46
C ALA A 353 -8.59 23.35 18.24
N PHE A 354 -8.82 22.11 17.85
CA PHE A 354 -10.14 21.55 17.56
C PHE A 354 -10.33 20.23 18.28
N GLU A 355 -11.56 19.99 18.77
CA GLU A 355 -12.00 18.73 19.37
C GLU A 355 -12.97 18.03 18.39
N VAL A 356 -12.71 16.78 18.05
CA VAL A 356 -13.56 15.97 17.18
C VAL A 356 -14.80 15.50 17.94
N THR A 357 -15.96 16.05 17.64
CA THR A 357 -17.23 15.67 18.27
C THR A 357 -17.92 14.53 17.54
N ASP A 358 -17.72 14.43 16.22
CA ASP A 358 -18.27 13.38 15.37
C ASP A 358 -17.44 13.23 14.08
N ILE A 359 -17.70 12.17 13.30
CA ILE A 359 -17.08 11.91 11.99
C ILE A 359 -18.18 11.78 10.94
N CYS A 360 -18.15 12.67 9.95
CA CYS A 360 -19.06 12.67 8.82
C CYS A 360 -18.46 11.93 7.62
N GLN A 361 -19.24 11.09 6.95
CA GLN A 361 -18.82 10.48 5.70
C GLN A 361 -18.71 11.54 4.60
N TYR A 362 -17.47 11.90 4.26
CA TYR A 362 -17.14 12.82 3.17
C TYR A 362 -15.71 12.56 2.70
N ALA A 363 -15.56 11.98 1.50
CA ALA A 363 -14.27 11.56 0.95
C ALA A 363 -13.58 12.60 0.05
N PRO A 364 -14.28 13.54 -0.64
CA PRO A 364 -13.67 14.38 -1.68
C PRO A 364 -12.55 15.29 -1.20
N ALA A 365 -12.59 15.73 0.07
CA ALA A 365 -11.60 16.66 0.62
C ALA A 365 -11.40 16.49 2.12
N PHE A 366 -10.29 17.04 2.64
CA PHE A 366 -10.05 17.13 4.09
C PHE A 366 -10.83 18.31 4.67
N PHE A 367 -12.08 18.04 5.04
CA PHE A 367 -12.95 19.03 5.64
C PHE A 367 -13.11 18.81 7.15
N VAL A 368 -13.27 19.93 7.84
CA VAL A 368 -13.62 20.01 9.25
C VAL A 368 -14.87 20.87 9.33
N PHE A 369 -16.01 20.28 9.63
CA PHE A 369 -17.29 20.97 9.69
C PHE A 369 -17.52 21.56 11.08
N MET A 370 -17.97 22.80 11.15
CA MET A 370 -18.37 23.45 12.40
C MET A 370 -19.60 24.33 12.17
N ASP A 371 -20.23 24.74 13.26
CA ASP A 371 -21.34 25.70 13.20
C ASP A 371 -20.84 27.04 12.60
N ILE A 372 -21.57 27.58 11.62
CA ILE A 372 -21.12 28.77 10.87
C ILE A 372 -20.96 30.00 11.77
N ASP A 373 -21.84 30.19 12.76
CA ASP A 373 -21.74 31.32 13.71
C ASP A 373 -20.50 31.15 14.59
N SER A 374 -20.21 29.90 15.02
CA SER A 374 -19.02 29.59 15.81
C SER A 374 -17.73 29.77 14.98
N ALA A 375 -17.78 29.49 13.65
CA ALA A 375 -16.68 29.74 12.74
C ALA A 375 -16.41 31.24 12.55
N ARG A 376 -17.47 32.04 12.34
CA ARG A 376 -17.37 33.50 12.26
C ARG A 376 -16.76 34.10 13.52
N ASP A 377 -17.23 33.67 14.67
CA ASP A 377 -16.70 34.07 15.97
C ASP A 377 -15.23 33.65 16.18
N LEU A 378 -14.84 32.49 15.70
CA LEU A 378 -13.47 31.97 15.82
C LEU A 378 -12.48 32.77 14.97
N PHE A 379 -12.89 33.12 13.76
CA PHE A 379 -12.03 33.81 12.79
C PHE A 379 -12.18 35.32 12.81
N GLY A 380 -13.12 35.84 13.60
CA GLY A 380 -13.35 37.30 13.77
C GLY A 380 -14.07 37.94 12.59
N GLU A 381 -14.87 37.14 11.88
CA GLU A 381 -15.66 37.56 10.73
C GLU A 381 -17.00 38.18 11.16
N GLN A 382 -17.67 38.89 10.25
CA GLN A 382 -19.00 39.43 10.48
C GLN A 382 -20.07 38.34 10.62
N ASP A 383 -21.19 38.66 11.32
CA ASP A 383 -22.27 37.69 11.59
C ASP A 383 -22.96 37.17 10.33
N ASP A 384 -22.91 37.89 9.23
CA ASP A 384 -23.49 37.56 7.93
C ASP A 384 -22.45 37.10 6.87
N TYR A 385 -21.16 37.08 7.25
CA TYR A 385 -20.11 36.76 6.31
C TYR A 385 -20.15 35.31 5.86
N TYR A 386 -19.99 35.10 4.56
CA TYR A 386 -19.81 33.80 3.90
C TYR A 386 -18.88 34.00 2.69
N ASN A 387 -18.18 32.97 2.29
CA ASN A 387 -17.31 33.01 1.10
C ASN A 387 -17.47 31.76 0.21
N THR A 388 -18.38 30.89 0.57
CA THR A 388 -18.69 29.67 -0.18
C THR A 388 -20.19 29.46 -0.24
N ILE A 389 -20.70 29.00 -1.38
CA ILE A 389 -22.12 28.66 -1.56
C ILE A 389 -22.23 27.26 -2.17
N PHE A 390 -23.07 26.42 -1.58
CA PHE A 390 -23.45 25.13 -2.13
C PHE A 390 -24.85 25.23 -2.76
N SER A 391 -25.02 24.63 -3.94
CA SER A 391 -26.31 24.64 -4.64
C SER A 391 -26.47 23.40 -5.54
N ASN A 392 -27.73 22.99 -5.75
CA ASN A 392 -28.11 22.01 -6.79
C ASN A 392 -28.62 22.71 -8.06
N LYS A 393 -28.52 24.04 -8.13
CA LYS A 393 -28.89 24.86 -9.30
C LYS A 393 -27.75 25.80 -9.66
N ASP A 394 -27.62 26.06 -10.95
CA ASP A 394 -26.69 27.10 -11.40
C ASP A 394 -27.22 28.49 -10.99
N LEU A 395 -26.52 29.13 -10.05
CA LEU A 395 -26.90 30.42 -9.47
C LEU A 395 -26.52 31.61 -10.35
N LYS A 396 -25.79 31.39 -11.45
CA LYS A 396 -25.31 32.40 -12.41
C LYS A 396 -24.63 33.60 -11.73
N ILE A 397 -23.79 33.31 -10.74
CA ILE A 397 -23.03 34.34 -10.02
C ILE A 397 -22.08 35.03 -10.99
N PRO A 398 -21.99 36.38 -10.98
CA PRO A 398 -21.09 37.12 -11.85
C PRO A 398 -19.63 36.66 -11.71
N SER A 399 -18.93 36.44 -12.80
CA SER A 399 -17.56 35.93 -12.81
C SER A 399 -16.56 36.79 -12.04
N GLY A 400 -16.80 38.10 -11.93
CA GLY A 400 -16.00 39.04 -11.14
C GLY A 400 -16.01 38.72 -9.64
N ARG A 401 -17.06 38.08 -9.12
CA ARG A 401 -17.22 37.68 -7.71
C ARG A 401 -16.65 36.31 -7.41
N LEU A 402 -16.51 35.48 -8.46
CA LEU A 402 -16.06 34.10 -8.31
C LEU A 402 -14.55 33.98 -8.22
N TYR A 403 -14.07 33.24 -7.23
CA TYR A 403 -12.71 32.73 -7.19
C TYR A 403 -12.62 31.41 -7.98
N ALA A 404 -13.53 30.48 -7.69
CA ALA A 404 -13.63 29.19 -8.36
C ALA A 404 -15.08 28.68 -8.33
N THR A 405 -15.41 27.86 -9.31
CA THR A 405 -16.63 27.03 -9.30
C THR A 405 -16.20 25.58 -9.46
N THR A 406 -16.54 24.75 -8.51
CA THR A 406 -16.32 23.30 -8.55
C THR A 406 -17.66 22.63 -8.74
N THR A 407 -17.81 21.84 -9.80
CA THR A 407 -19.03 21.09 -10.06
C THR A 407 -18.88 19.64 -9.62
N LYS A 408 -20.00 18.96 -9.37
CA LYS A 408 -20.03 17.52 -9.16
C LYS A 408 -19.36 16.76 -10.31
N GLU A 409 -19.60 17.20 -11.55
CA GLU A 409 -18.96 16.63 -12.75
C GLU A 409 -17.45 16.77 -12.73
N ASP A 410 -16.90 17.87 -12.17
CA ASP A 410 -15.45 18.05 -12.05
C ASP A 410 -14.85 17.08 -11.02
N ILE A 411 -15.56 16.82 -9.91
CA ILE A 411 -15.16 15.85 -8.88
C ILE A 411 -15.18 14.43 -9.47
N GLU A 412 -16.25 14.08 -10.20
CA GLU A 412 -16.37 12.77 -10.87
C GLU A 412 -15.24 12.57 -11.89
N LYS A 413 -15.00 13.56 -12.76
CA LYS A 413 -13.89 13.53 -13.73
C LYS A 413 -12.53 13.42 -13.06
N SER A 414 -12.30 14.15 -11.98
CA SER A 414 -11.04 14.08 -11.23
C SER A 414 -10.81 12.70 -10.63
N ALA A 415 -11.85 12.11 -10.05
CA ALA A 415 -11.79 10.76 -9.48
C ALA A 415 -11.56 9.69 -10.56
N ASP A 416 -12.22 9.82 -11.72
CA ASP A 416 -12.01 8.92 -12.86
C ASP A 416 -10.60 9.04 -13.44
N VAL A 417 -10.06 10.25 -13.57
CA VAL A 417 -8.68 10.48 -14.02
C VAL A 417 -7.69 9.84 -13.04
N PHE A 418 -7.88 10.01 -11.75
CA PHE A 418 -7.05 9.37 -10.73
C PHE A 418 -7.05 7.85 -10.88
N MET A 419 -8.22 7.24 -11.03
CA MET A 419 -8.35 5.80 -11.28
C MET A 419 -7.63 5.37 -12.57
N GLN A 420 -7.80 6.10 -13.67
CA GLN A 420 -7.17 5.79 -14.95
C GLN A 420 -5.64 5.87 -14.88
N MET A 421 -5.08 6.85 -14.18
CA MET A 421 -3.64 6.99 -13.97
C MET A 421 -3.08 5.78 -13.21
N MET A 422 -3.77 5.30 -12.18
CA MET A 422 -3.28 4.21 -11.33
C MET A 422 -3.48 2.82 -11.94
N VAL A 423 -4.46 2.63 -12.83
CA VAL A 423 -4.81 1.30 -13.41
C VAL A 423 -3.62 0.63 -14.09
N SER A 424 -2.82 1.37 -14.86
CA SER A 424 -1.66 0.81 -15.57
C SER A 424 -0.62 0.25 -14.59
N MET A 425 -0.32 1.01 -13.53
CA MET A 425 0.59 0.61 -12.46
C MET A 425 0.03 -0.62 -11.70
N VAL A 426 -1.25 -0.58 -11.33
CA VAL A 426 -1.92 -1.68 -10.62
C VAL A 426 -1.86 -2.98 -11.42
N ILE A 427 -2.20 -2.94 -12.72
CA ILE A 427 -2.16 -4.12 -13.59
C ILE A 427 -0.73 -4.66 -13.67
N THR A 428 0.26 -3.80 -13.87
CA THR A 428 1.66 -4.20 -13.99
C THR A 428 2.16 -4.87 -12.71
N ILE A 429 1.94 -4.26 -11.55
CA ILE A 429 2.35 -4.83 -10.25
C ILE A 429 1.59 -6.13 -9.96
N THR A 430 0.29 -6.21 -10.30
CA THR A 430 -0.52 -7.42 -10.12
C THR A 430 0.03 -8.59 -10.93
N ILE A 431 0.33 -8.38 -12.22
CA ILE A 431 0.89 -9.41 -13.09
C ILE A 431 2.25 -9.89 -12.56
N VAL A 432 3.14 -8.94 -12.23
CA VAL A 432 4.48 -9.26 -11.70
C VAL A 432 4.37 -10.02 -10.39
N SER A 433 3.54 -9.56 -9.46
CA SER A 433 3.30 -10.22 -8.16
C SER A 433 2.72 -11.62 -8.32
N ALA A 434 1.76 -11.81 -9.23
CA ALA A 434 1.17 -13.12 -9.52
C ALA A 434 2.22 -14.09 -10.10
N LEU A 435 3.05 -13.63 -11.03
CA LEU A 435 4.15 -14.44 -11.59
C LEU A 435 5.15 -14.84 -10.50
N ILE A 436 5.54 -13.91 -9.65
CA ILE A 436 6.44 -14.16 -8.50
C ILE A 436 5.80 -15.16 -7.54
N PHE A 437 4.52 -14.99 -7.22
CA PHE A 437 3.79 -15.90 -6.36
C PHE A 437 3.77 -17.34 -6.91
N ILE A 438 3.45 -17.51 -8.18
CA ILE A 438 3.46 -18.82 -8.88
C ILE A 438 4.86 -19.43 -8.83
N LEU A 439 5.90 -18.64 -9.12
CA LEU A 439 7.29 -19.09 -9.10
C LEU A 439 7.69 -19.57 -7.71
N VAL A 440 7.43 -18.77 -6.68
CA VAL A 440 7.78 -19.10 -5.29
C VAL A 440 7.03 -20.34 -4.82
N MET A 441 5.73 -20.43 -5.08
CA MET A 441 4.94 -21.63 -4.77
C MET A 441 5.51 -22.86 -5.45
N TYR A 442 5.84 -22.78 -6.74
CA TYR A 442 6.46 -23.88 -7.48
C TYR A 442 7.78 -24.31 -6.85
N LEU A 443 8.66 -23.36 -6.54
CA LEU A 443 9.96 -23.63 -5.98
C LEU A 443 9.85 -24.25 -4.57
N MET A 444 9.00 -23.71 -3.71
CA MET A 444 8.78 -24.24 -2.37
C MET A 444 8.18 -25.66 -2.39
N MET A 445 7.18 -25.89 -3.23
CA MET A 445 6.58 -27.21 -3.42
C MET A 445 7.59 -28.21 -3.97
N LYS A 446 8.43 -27.80 -4.93
CA LYS A 446 9.51 -28.64 -5.47
C LYS A 446 10.48 -29.08 -4.37
N VAL A 447 10.98 -28.14 -3.55
CA VAL A 447 11.89 -28.44 -2.42
C VAL A 447 11.26 -29.42 -1.45
N MET A 448 9.97 -29.28 -1.17
CA MET A 448 9.25 -30.19 -0.27
C MET A 448 9.17 -31.61 -0.83
N ILE A 449 8.90 -31.75 -2.13
CA ILE A 449 8.86 -33.06 -2.80
C ILE A 449 10.27 -33.68 -2.88
N ASP A 450 11.28 -32.90 -3.23
CA ASP A 450 12.66 -33.37 -3.35
C ASP A 450 13.18 -33.89 -1.98
N ARG A 451 12.79 -33.26 -0.86
CA ARG A 451 13.10 -33.79 0.48
C ARG A 451 12.43 -35.13 0.78
N SER A 452 11.28 -35.40 0.22
CA SER A 452 10.54 -36.67 0.36
C SER A 452 10.92 -37.71 -0.69
N ALA A 453 11.78 -37.37 -1.67
CA ALA A 453 12.08 -38.21 -2.84
C ALA A 453 12.58 -39.61 -2.48
N TYR A 454 13.45 -39.74 -1.47
CA TYR A 454 13.94 -41.03 -0.99
C TYR A 454 12.81 -41.92 -0.45
N SER A 455 11.98 -41.40 0.42
CA SER A 455 10.84 -42.15 0.98
C SER A 455 9.85 -42.56 -0.12
N ILE A 456 9.66 -41.67 -1.12
CA ILE A 456 8.82 -41.93 -2.29
C ILE A 456 9.42 -43.06 -3.16
N SER A 457 10.74 -43.03 -3.41
CA SER A 457 11.43 -44.06 -4.20
C SER A 457 11.38 -45.40 -3.49
N LEU A 458 11.56 -45.46 -2.16
CA LEU A 458 11.44 -46.68 -1.39
C LEU A 458 10.04 -47.29 -1.49
N MET A 459 8.99 -46.46 -1.45
CA MET A 459 7.61 -46.92 -1.63
C MET A 459 7.38 -47.50 -3.06
N LYS A 460 8.01 -46.91 -4.08
CA LYS A 460 7.97 -47.45 -5.45
C LYS A 460 8.63 -48.84 -5.52
N VAL A 461 9.76 -49.05 -4.84
CA VAL A 461 10.43 -50.36 -4.76
C VAL A 461 9.53 -51.38 -4.08
N PHE A 462 8.76 -51.01 -3.05
CA PHE A 462 7.76 -51.85 -2.43
C PHE A 462 6.49 -52.08 -3.26
N GLY A 463 6.43 -51.62 -4.50
CA GLY A 463 5.34 -51.91 -5.45
C GLY A 463 4.13 -50.96 -5.32
N PHE A 464 4.21 -49.88 -4.54
CA PHE A 464 3.12 -48.93 -4.46
C PHE A 464 2.92 -48.16 -5.77
N ARG A 465 1.67 -48.03 -6.21
CA ARG A 465 1.32 -47.32 -7.43
C ARG A 465 1.48 -45.80 -7.25
N THR A 466 1.82 -45.09 -8.32
CA THR A 466 1.98 -43.61 -8.28
C THR A 466 0.76 -42.89 -7.72
N ARG A 467 -0.45 -43.44 -7.92
CA ARG A 467 -1.69 -42.88 -7.32
C ARG A 467 -1.73 -42.98 -5.81
N GLU A 468 -1.22 -44.07 -5.24
CA GLU A 468 -1.17 -44.31 -3.79
C GLU A 468 -0.12 -43.42 -3.14
N ILE A 469 1.06 -43.32 -3.75
CA ILE A 469 2.14 -42.44 -3.33
C ILE A 469 1.68 -40.99 -3.35
N ARG A 470 0.96 -40.55 -4.39
CA ARG A 470 0.36 -39.23 -4.45
C ARG A 470 -0.57 -38.97 -3.27
N LYS A 471 -1.49 -39.90 -3.00
CA LYS A 471 -2.44 -39.79 -1.87
C LYS A 471 -1.75 -39.71 -0.51
N LEU A 472 -0.60 -40.35 -0.35
CA LEU A 472 0.13 -40.39 0.92
C LEU A 472 1.00 -39.15 1.13
N TYR A 473 1.73 -38.69 0.09
CA TYR A 473 2.74 -37.63 0.21
C TYR A 473 2.29 -36.28 -0.33
N LEU A 474 1.58 -36.22 -1.45
CA LEU A 474 1.22 -34.95 -2.09
C LEU A 474 -0.10 -34.38 -1.58
N ASP A 475 -1.11 -35.22 -1.32
CA ASP A 475 -2.39 -34.76 -0.80
C ASP A 475 -2.26 -34.23 0.64
N GLY A 476 -1.21 -34.62 1.37
CA GLY A 476 -0.87 -34.04 2.69
C GLY A 476 -0.47 -32.57 2.60
N ASN A 477 0.19 -32.19 1.50
CA ASN A 477 0.66 -30.82 1.26
C ASN A 477 -0.51 -29.84 1.04
N PHE A 478 -1.66 -30.34 0.57
CA PHE A 478 -2.88 -29.56 0.46
C PHE A 478 -3.27 -28.91 1.79
N TYR A 479 -3.24 -29.65 2.88
CA TYR A 479 -3.61 -29.11 4.18
C TYR A 479 -2.61 -28.07 4.69
N ILE A 480 -1.32 -28.22 4.36
CA ILE A 480 -0.29 -27.23 4.70
C ILE A 480 -0.58 -25.93 3.96
N VAL A 481 -0.83 -25.99 2.65
CA VAL A 481 -1.12 -24.80 1.85
C VAL A 481 -2.46 -24.18 2.28
N LEU A 482 -3.48 -24.99 2.53
CA LEU A 482 -4.79 -24.53 3.00
C LEU A 482 -4.68 -23.75 4.31
N VAL A 483 -4.05 -24.33 5.34
CA VAL A 483 -3.86 -23.66 6.64
C VAL A 483 -2.99 -22.41 6.48
N SER A 484 -1.93 -22.52 5.68
CA SER A 484 -1.07 -21.36 5.40
C SER A 484 -1.82 -20.24 4.69
N ALA A 485 -2.71 -20.54 3.74
CA ALA A 485 -3.53 -19.52 3.07
C ALA A 485 -4.48 -18.82 4.05
N ILE A 486 -5.20 -19.59 4.87
CA ILE A 486 -6.14 -19.06 5.88
C ILE A 486 -5.44 -18.13 6.88
N VAL A 487 -4.19 -18.43 7.25
CA VAL A 487 -3.43 -17.61 8.21
C VAL A 487 -2.74 -16.43 7.52
N ASN A 488 -2.12 -16.67 6.35
CA ASN A 488 -1.27 -15.67 5.70
C ASN A 488 -2.08 -14.55 5.03
N ILE A 489 -3.28 -14.83 4.50
CA ILE A 489 -4.10 -13.79 3.87
C ILE A 489 -4.42 -12.68 4.87
N PRO A 490 -5.07 -12.93 6.03
CA PRO A 490 -5.37 -11.86 6.98
C PRO A 490 -4.11 -11.26 7.59
N LEU A 491 -3.06 -12.05 7.80
CA LEU A 491 -1.81 -11.56 8.36
C LEU A 491 -1.08 -10.60 7.40
N SER A 492 -1.01 -10.95 6.11
CA SER A 492 -0.39 -10.08 5.10
C SER A 492 -1.21 -8.80 4.90
N LYS A 493 -2.55 -8.89 4.91
CA LYS A 493 -3.43 -7.72 4.84
C LYS A 493 -3.21 -6.79 6.03
N ALA A 494 -3.23 -7.30 7.26
CA ALA A 494 -3.02 -6.49 8.47
C ALA A 494 -1.65 -5.77 8.49
N ILE A 495 -0.60 -6.41 7.97
CA ILE A 495 0.72 -5.77 7.86
C ILE A 495 0.70 -4.69 6.79
N MET A 496 0.04 -4.92 5.67
CA MET A 496 -0.06 -3.93 4.61
C MET A 496 -0.93 -2.76 5.02
N ASP A 497 -2.05 -2.95 5.70
CA ASP A 497 -2.89 -1.88 6.25
C ASP A 497 -2.11 -0.95 7.19
N TRP A 498 -1.15 -1.51 7.94
CA TRP A 498 -0.26 -0.70 8.77
C TRP A 498 0.83 0.02 7.96
N MET A 499 1.42 -0.65 6.95
CA MET A 499 2.53 -0.11 6.15
C MET A 499 2.07 0.89 5.08
N TYR A 500 0.94 0.62 4.44
CA TYR A 500 0.48 1.32 3.25
C TYR A 500 0.30 2.82 3.48
N PRO A 501 -0.43 3.27 4.51
CA PRO A 501 -0.59 4.70 4.79
C PRO A 501 0.71 5.44 5.07
N ARG A 502 1.67 4.76 5.71
CA ARG A 502 2.90 5.38 6.23
C ARG A 502 4.00 5.49 5.19
N TYR A 503 4.09 4.52 4.29
CA TYR A 503 5.24 4.39 3.39
C TYR A 503 4.90 4.44 1.90
N LEU A 504 3.68 4.12 1.50
CA LEU A 504 3.29 4.10 0.10
C LEU A 504 2.52 5.36 -0.32
N VAL A 505 1.52 5.74 0.46
CA VAL A 505 0.58 6.82 0.11
C VAL A 505 0.60 8.00 1.10
N SER A 506 1.69 8.15 1.84
CA SER A 506 1.84 9.28 2.78
C SER A 506 1.71 10.63 2.11
N ASN A 507 2.06 10.74 0.83
CA ASN A 507 2.04 11.94 0.01
C ASN A 507 0.78 12.10 -0.87
N ILE A 508 -0.27 11.32 -0.64
CA ILE A 508 -1.56 11.46 -1.36
C ILE A 508 -2.58 12.12 -0.44
N ALA A 509 -3.23 13.18 -0.96
CA ALA A 509 -4.29 13.91 -0.26
C ALA A 509 -5.65 13.23 -0.47
N CYS A 510 -5.86 12.05 0.10
CA CYS A 510 -7.14 11.35 0.04
C CYS A 510 -7.41 10.57 1.33
N GLY A 511 -8.65 10.16 1.54
CA GLY A 511 -9.01 9.17 2.55
C GLY A 511 -8.31 7.84 2.29
N LEU A 512 -8.04 7.08 3.34
CA LEU A 512 -7.25 5.85 3.29
C LEU A 512 -8.12 4.63 3.63
N ASP A 513 -9.25 4.48 2.95
CA ASP A 513 -10.05 3.27 3.07
C ASP A 513 -9.41 2.15 2.24
N LEU A 514 -8.74 1.24 2.94
CA LEU A 514 -8.10 0.05 2.38
C LEU A 514 -8.92 -1.21 2.65
N SER A 515 -10.17 -1.10 3.10
CA SER A 515 -11.00 -2.26 3.41
C SER A 515 -11.26 -3.10 2.15
N PHE A 516 -11.05 -4.41 2.25
CA PHE A 516 -11.35 -5.32 1.15
C PHE A 516 -12.80 -5.78 1.21
N GLU A 517 -13.48 -5.75 0.09
CA GLU A 517 -14.74 -6.44 -0.03
C GLU A 517 -14.57 -7.95 0.20
N PRO A 518 -15.52 -8.64 0.84
CA PRO A 518 -15.43 -10.06 1.17
C PRO A 518 -15.11 -10.97 -0.02
N TRP A 519 -15.56 -10.62 -1.22
CA TRP A 519 -15.29 -11.40 -2.44
C TRP A 519 -13.80 -11.41 -2.80
N LEU A 520 -13.05 -10.35 -2.49
CA LEU A 520 -11.63 -10.25 -2.82
C LEU A 520 -10.80 -11.23 -1.98
N TYR A 521 -11.12 -11.41 -0.70
CA TYR A 521 -10.50 -12.46 0.12
C TYR A 521 -10.75 -13.85 -0.48
N VAL A 522 -11.96 -14.10 -0.97
CA VAL A 522 -12.32 -15.36 -1.62
C VAL A 522 -11.56 -15.51 -2.94
N ALA A 523 -11.40 -14.45 -3.73
CA ALA A 523 -10.66 -14.44 -4.99
C ALA A 523 -9.18 -14.76 -4.76
N VAL A 524 -8.53 -14.13 -3.78
CA VAL A 524 -7.12 -14.40 -3.41
C VAL A 524 -6.98 -15.84 -2.93
N PHE A 525 -7.87 -16.33 -2.08
CA PHE A 525 -7.87 -17.71 -1.64
C PHE A 525 -8.04 -18.69 -2.80
N ALA A 526 -8.98 -18.43 -3.70
CA ALA A 526 -9.21 -19.24 -4.90
C ALA A 526 -7.97 -19.25 -5.82
N LEU A 527 -7.32 -18.10 -6.03
CA LEU A 527 -6.08 -18.00 -6.79
C LEU A 527 -4.98 -18.89 -6.21
N ILE A 528 -4.77 -18.83 -4.88
CA ILE A 528 -3.78 -19.68 -4.18
C ILE A 528 -4.09 -21.16 -4.43
N MET A 529 -5.36 -21.54 -4.31
CA MET A 529 -5.78 -22.93 -4.48
C MET A 529 -5.62 -23.41 -5.95
N ILE A 530 -5.98 -22.57 -6.91
CA ILE A 530 -5.78 -22.84 -8.34
C ILE A 530 -4.28 -23.02 -8.63
N CYS A 531 -3.44 -22.10 -8.19
CA CYS A 531 -1.97 -22.19 -8.31
C CYS A 531 -1.46 -23.50 -7.69
N TYR A 532 -1.91 -23.86 -6.49
CA TYR A 532 -1.56 -25.12 -5.85
C TYR A 532 -1.92 -26.33 -6.71
N PHE A 533 -3.15 -26.41 -7.22
CA PHE A 533 -3.59 -27.56 -8.03
C PHE A 533 -2.82 -27.66 -9.34
N VAL A 534 -2.56 -26.54 -10.02
CA VAL A 534 -1.76 -26.51 -11.26
C VAL A 534 -0.33 -26.99 -10.99
N ILE A 535 0.33 -26.42 -9.98
CA ILE A 535 1.70 -26.77 -9.60
C ILE A 535 1.78 -28.22 -9.16
N ASN A 536 0.83 -28.68 -8.34
CA ASN A 536 0.77 -30.07 -7.90
C ASN A 536 0.65 -31.03 -9.10
N ARG A 537 -0.16 -30.70 -10.11
CA ARG A 537 -0.30 -31.50 -11.33
C ARG A 537 1.02 -31.58 -12.13
N VAL A 538 1.74 -30.47 -12.25
CA VAL A 538 3.06 -30.42 -12.91
C VAL A 538 4.08 -31.27 -12.15
N LEU A 539 4.13 -31.15 -10.82
CA LEU A 539 5.07 -31.88 -9.97
C LEU A 539 4.78 -33.40 -9.90
N VAL A 540 3.51 -33.80 -9.95
CA VAL A 540 3.12 -35.22 -10.09
C VAL A 540 3.66 -35.81 -11.40
N GLY A 541 3.65 -35.03 -12.48
CA GLY A 541 4.25 -35.44 -13.76
C GLY A 541 5.75 -35.76 -13.64
N ARG A 542 6.49 -34.97 -12.85
CA ARG A 542 7.92 -35.24 -12.55
C ARG A 542 8.11 -36.49 -11.69
N LEU A 543 7.25 -36.71 -10.72
CA LEU A 543 7.29 -37.89 -9.85
C LEU A 543 7.16 -39.21 -10.64
N LYS A 544 6.41 -39.22 -11.74
CA LYS A 544 6.32 -40.37 -12.64
C LYS A 544 7.66 -40.68 -13.29
N LYS A 545 8.46 -39.67 -13.62
CA LYS A 545 9.77 -39.80 -14.32
C LYS A 545 10.92 -40.17 -13.38
N MET A 546 10.78 -40.03 -12.04
CA MET A 546 11.81 -40.42 -11.09
C MET A 546 11.95 -41.95 -11.06
N THR A 547 13.13 -42.47 -11.44
CA THR A 547 13.48 -43.87 -11.35
C THR A 547 13.99 -44.18 -9.93
N PRO A 548 13.55 -45.31 -9.29
CA PRO A 548 14.03 -45.71 -7.97
C PRO A 548 15.55 -45.91 -7.94
N ALA A 549 16.14 -46.47 -9.02
CA ALA A 549 17.55 -46.74 -9.13
C ALA A 549 18.43 -45.46 -9.01
N GLU A 550 17.99 -44.37 -9.64
CA GLU A 550 18.72 -43.10 -9.67
C GLU A 550 18.76 -42.42 -8.26
N VAL A 551 17.65 -42.51 -7.50
CA VAL A 551 17.55 -41.90 -6.17
C VAL A 551 18.26 -42.75 -5.11
N LEU A 552 18.32 -44.08 -5.28
CA LEU A 552 19.03 -44.98 -4.38
C LEU A 552 20.53 -44.94 -4.61
N LYS A 553 20.99 -44.88 -5.87
CA LYS A 553 22.40 -44.80 -6.26
C LYS A 553 23.09 -43.51 -5.77
N ASN A 554 22.37 -42.41 -5.67
CA ASN A 554 22.92 -41.13 -5.18
C ASN A 554 23.11 -41.11 -3.65
N ARG A 555 22.91 -42.21 -2.93
CA ARG A 555 23.06 -42.32 -1.48
C ARG A 555 24.06 -43.40 -1.03
N GLU A 556 24.50 -44.25 -1.96
CA GLU A 556 25.71 -45.06 -1.78
C GLU A 556 26.94 -44.23 -2.13
#